data_6bd66373733d838c1add19d18381bc63
#
_entry.id   6bd66373733d838c1add19d18381bc63
#
_cell.length_a   1.000
_cell.length_b   1.000
_cell.length_c   1.000
_cell.angle_alpha   90.00
_cell.angle_beta   90.00
_cell.angle_gamma   90.00
#
_symmetry.space_group_name_H-M   'P 1'
#
loop_
_entity.id
_entity.type
_entity.pdbx_description
1 polymer ?
#
loop_
_entity_poly.entity_id
_entity_poly.type
_entity_poly.pdbx_seq_one_letter_code
_entity_poly.pdbx_strand_id
1 'polypeptide(L)'
;MPRIFLSPSTQEYNPYVTGGNEELYANLIADAMEPYLRASGIDFTRNDPNGSVSTSVAASNAGNYDFHLAIHSNAAPENLAGMLQGPDVYYYRDSSRSRAAAEIFANNHKLIYPIQ
;
A
#
# COMPACT_ATOMS: atom_id res chain seq x y z
N MET A 1 4.31 -17.12 13.03
CA MET A 1 3.67 -16.77 11.77
C MET A 1 3.58 -15.26 11.63
N PRO A 2 4.10 -14.70 10.55
CA PRO A 2 4.03 -13.25 10.35
C PRO A 2 2.58 -12.77 10.20
N ARG A 3 2.30 -11.60 10.74
CA ARG A 3 0.97 -10.98 10.66
C ARG A 3 1.11 -9.56 10.13
N ILE A 4 0.38 -9.24 9.08
CA ILE A 4 0.40 -7.90 8.52
C ILE A 4 -0.98 -7.25 8.60
N PHE A 5 -0.97 -5.92 8.72
CA PHE A 5 -2.16 -5.11 8.55
C PHE A 5 -2.13 -4.56 7.13
N LEU A 6 -3.05 -5.02 6.30
CA LEU A 6 -3.11 -4.66 4.88
C LEU A 6 -4.13 -3.54 4.71
N SER A 7 -3.64 -2.37 4.38
CA SER A 7 -4.41 -1.13 4.40
C SER A 7 -4.45 -0.46 3.03
N PRO A 8 -5.29 -0.96 2.10
CA PRO A 8 -5.52 -0.22 0.86
C PRO A 8 -6.24 1.09 1.14
N SER A 9 -6.01 2.07 0.28
CA SER A 9 -6.59 3.41 0.41
C SER A 9 -8.10 3.37 0.56
N THR A 10 -8.63 4.26 1.41
CA THR A 10 -10.07 4.51 1.56
C THR A 10 -10.48 5.83 0.90
N GLN A 11 -9.62 6.41 0.07
CA GLN A 11 -9.81 7.73 -0.53
C GLN A 11 -10.61 7.62 -1.83
N GLU A 12 -11.91 7.38 -1.70
CA GLU A 12 -12.81 7.29 -2.85
C GLU A 12 -13.01 8.63 -3.56
N TYR A 13 -12.66 9.73 -2.88
CA TYR A 13 -12.76 11.08 -3.42
C TYR A 13 -11.57 11.46 -4.33
N ASN A 14 -10.64 10.55 -4.57
CA ASN A 14 -9.53 10.76 -5.50
C ASN A 14 -9.78 10.00 -6.80
N PRO A 15 -10.55 10.60 -7.75
CA PRO A 15 -10.86 9.91 -9.00
C PRO A 15 -9.67 9.90 -9.95
N TYR A 16 -9.59 8.83 -10.75
CA TYR A 16 -8.61 8.75 -11.83
C TYR A 16 -9.16 9.35 -13.12
N VAL A 17 -8.25 9.90 -13.93
CA VAL A 17 -8.61 10.51 -15.22
C VAL A 17 -9.32 9.51 -16.13
N THR A 18 -8.90 8.25 -16.11
CA THR A 18 -9.42 7.19 -16.97
C THR A 18 -10.61 6.44 -16.37
N GLY A 19 -11.10 6.87 -15.21
CA GLY A 19 -12.21 6.22 -14.51
C GLY A 19 -11.76 5.50 -13.24
N GLY A 20 -12.73 5.24 -12.37
CA GLY A 20 -12.43 4.67 -11.06
C GLY A 20 -11.80 5.69 -10.12
N ASN A 21 -11.31 5.22 -8.98
CA ASN A 21 -10.68 6.07 -7.99
C ASN A 21 -9.57 5.29 -7.25
N GLU A 22 -8.87 5.99 -6.37
CA GLU A 22 -7.76 5.40 -5.61
C GLU A 22 -8.22 4.21 -4.77
N GLU A 23 -9.36 4.33 -4.09
CA GLU A 23 -9.88 3.24 -3.26
C GLU A 23 -10.14 1.97 -4.08
N LEU A 24 -10.80 2.11 -5.23
CA LEU A 24 -11.12 0.97 -6.10
C LEU A 24 -9.85 0.21 -6.49
N TYR A 25 -8.86 0.92 -7.03
CA TYR A 25 -7.66 0.28 -7.55
C TYR A 25 -6.74 -0.24 -6.44
N ALA A 26 -6.65 0.47 -5.31
CA ALA A 26 -5.89 -0.01 -4.17
C ALA A 26 -6.48 -1.32 -3.62
N ASN A 27 -7.81 -1.41 -3.58
CA ASN A 27 -8.48 -2.63 -3.13
C ASN A 27 -8.32 -3.78 -4.11
N LEU A 28 -8.30 -3.51 -5.42
CA LEU A 28 -8.02 -4.54 -6.42
C LEU A 28 -6.61 -5.12 -6.23
N ILE A 29 -5.65 -4.28 -5.93
CA ILE A 29 -4.28 -4.72 -5.65
C ILE A 29 -4.25 -5.59 -4.39
N ALA A 30 -4.88 -5.13 -3.31
CA ALA A 30 -4.94 -5.87 -2.07
C ALA A 30 -5.65 -7.22 -2.25
N ASP A 31 -6.75 -7.26 -2.99
CA ASP A 31 -7.46 -8.49 -3.31
C ASP A 31 -6.55 -9.48 -4.05
N ALA A 32 -5.77 -8.99 -5.01
CA ALA A 32 -4.84 -9.83 -5.76
C ALA A 32 -3.69 -10.36 -4.90
N MET A 33 -3.32 -9.63 -3.85
CA MET A 33 -2.26 -10.06 -2.93
C MET A 33 -2.70 -11.17 -1.99
N GLU A 34 -3.98 -11.25 -1.64
CA GLU A 34 -4.47 -12.17 -0.60
C GLU A 34 -4.09 -13.63 -0.84
N PRO A 35 -4.31 -14.23 -2.03
CA PRO A 35 -3.94 -15.63 -2.23
C PRO A 35 -2.43 -15.87 -2.09
N TYR A 36 -1.60 -14.90 -2.47
CA TYR A 36 -0.15 -15.02 -2.32
C TYR A 36 0.27 -14.95 -0.86
N LEU A 37 -0.37 -14.09 -0.07
CA LEU A 37 -0.11 -14.00 1.36
C LEU A 37 -0.47 -15.32 2.05
N ARG A 38 -1.63 -15.89 1.73
CA ARG A 38 -2.06 -17.18 2.29
C ARG A 38 -1.11 -18.30 1.90
N ALA A 39 -0.71 -18.35 0.64
CA ALA A 39 0.21 -19.38 0.15
C ALA A 39 1.59 -19.27 0.81
N SER A 40 1.97 -18.08 1.23
CA SER A 40 3.25 -17.81 1.90
C SER A 40 3.18 -18.01 3.43
N GLY A 41 2.02 -18.38 3.96
CA GLY A 41 1.85 -18.57 5.40
C GLY A 41 1.82 -17.27 6.18
N ILE A 42 1.40 -16.17 5.54
CA ILE A 42 1.32 -14.85 6.17
C ILE A 42 -0.13 -14.55 6.52
N ASP A 43 -0.39 -14.33 7.80
CA ASP A 43 -1.71 -13.87 8.24
C ASP A 43 -1.86 -12.39 7.95
N PHE A 44 -3.08 -11.98 7.63
CA PHE A 44 -3.34 -10.56 7.40
C PHE A 44 -4.73 -10.16 7.88
N THR A 45 -4.86 -8.87 8.19
CA THR A 45 -6.14 -8.23 8.48
C THR A 45 -6.28 -7.03 7.54
N ARG A 46 -7.45 -6.89 6.94
CA ARG A 46 -7.76 -5.73 6.09
C ARG A 46 -8.27 -4.58 6.95
N ASN A 47 -8.02 -3.35 6.53
CA ASN A 47 -8.59 -2.18 7.17
C ASN A 47 -10.09 -2.09 6.93
N ASP A 48 -10.77 -1.23 7.72
CA ASP A 48 -12.19 -0.93 7.52
C ASP A 48 -12.34 -0.07 6.25
N PRO A 49 -13.05 -0.54 5.22
CA PRO A 49 -13.20 0.23 3.98
C PRO A 49 -14.00 1.52 4.17
N ASN A 50 -14.75 1.64 5.25
CA ASN A 50 -15.53 2.84 5.57
C ASN A 50 -14.78 3.77 6.53
N GLY A 51 -13.56 3.41 6.93
CA GLY A 51 -12.77 4.21 7.84
C GLY A 51 -11.90 5.23 7.11
N SER A 52 -11.17 5.99 7.89
CA SER A 52 -10.18 6.96 7.41
C SER A 52 -8.77 6.42 7.58
N VAL A 53 -7.77 7.18 7.10
CA VAL A 53 -6.37 6.85 7.35
C VAL A 53 -6.09 6.76 8.85
N SER A 54 -6.60 7.71 9.63
CA SER A 54 -6.36 7.72 11.08
C SER A 54 -7.01 6.53 11.78
N THR A 55 -8.20 6.08 11.36
CA THR A 55 -8.81 4.88 11.94
C THR A 55 -8.03 3.62 11.59
N SER A 56 -7.49 3.54 10.37
CA SER A 56 -6.66 2.42 9.95
C SER A 56 -5.36 2.36 10.76
N VAL A 57 -4.72 3.49 10.97
CA VAL A 57 -3.49 3.57 11.78
C VAL A 57 -3.78 3.15 13.23
N ALA A 58 -4.89 3.65 13.81
CA ALA A 58 -5.28 3.29 15.17
C ALA A 58 -5.54 1.78 15.32
N ALA A 59 -6.24 1.18 14.35
CA ALA A 59 -6.52 -0.25 14.36
C ALA A 59 -5.24 -1.07 14.24
N SER A 60 -4.32 -0.63 13.38
CA SER A 60 -3.03 -1.28 13.22
C SER A 60 -2.21 -1.23 14.51
N ASN A 61 -2.16 -0.07 15.16
CA ASN A 61 -1.40 0.10 16.40
C ASN A 61 -2.01 -0.67 17.59
N ALA A 62 -3.33 -0.87 17.57
CA ALA A 62 -4.02 -1.60 18.64
C ALA A 62 -3.84 -3.13 18.51
N GLY A 63 -3.47 -3.64 17.34
CA GLY A 63 -3.24 -5.05 17.11
C GLY A 63 -1.77 -5.42 17.26
N ASN A 64 -1.50 -6.72 17.19
CA ASN A 64 -0.14 -7.25 17.24
C ASN A 64 0.30 -7.65 15.84
N TYR A 65 0.59 -6.65 15.01
CA TYR A 65 1.04 -6.86 13.65
C TYR A 65 2.55 -6.66 13.56
N ASP A 66 3.18 -7.50 12.74
CA ASP A 66 4.61 -7.37 12.48
C ASP A 66 4.88 -6.24 11.51
N PHE A 67 3.86 -5.88 10.70
CA PHE A 67 4.05 -4.97 9.59
C PHE A 67 2.70 -4.36 9.17
N HIS A 68 2.72 -3.07 8.86
CA HIS A 68 1.58 -2.35 8.30
C HIS A 68 1.93 -2.00 6.85
N LEU A 69 1.18 -2.54 5.89
CA LEU A 69 1.36 -2.23 4.48
C LEU A 69 0.19 -1.39 3.99
N ALA A 70 0.47 -0.14 3.68
CA ALA A 70 -0.52 0.76 3.08
C ALA A 70 -0.31 0.80 1.57
N ILE A 71 -1.41 0.82 0.83
CA ILE A 71 -1.40 0.88 -0.63
C ILE A 71 -2.14 2.13 -1.06
N HIS A 72 -1.41 3.06 -1.66
CA HIS A 72 -1.93 4.33 -2.13
C HIS A 72 -1.43 4.63 -3.53
N SER A 73 -2.06 5.59 -4.18
CA SER A 73 -1.54 6.17 -5.42
C SER A 73 -1.42 7.67 -5.25
N ASN A 74 -0.43 8.24 -5.93
CA ASN A 74 -0.19 9.68 -5.92
C ASN A 74 -0.37 10.21 -7.33
N ALA A 75 -0.83 11.47 -7.43
CA ALA A 75 -0.91 12.16 -8.70
C ALA A 75 0.25 13.15 -8.81
N ALA A 76 0.86 13.22 -9.98
CA ALA A 76 1.82 14.27 -10.27
C ALA A 76 1.10 15.64 -10.33
N PRO A 77 1.79 16.75 -10.01
CA PRO A 77 1.25 18.07 -10.28
C PRO A 77 0.83 18.17 -11.76
N GLU A 78 -0.20 18.96 -12.04
CA GLU A 78 -0.78 19.04 -13.39
C GLU A 78 0.26 19.34 -14.46
N ASN A 79 1.19 20.25 -14.18
CA ASN A 79 2.25 20.62 -15.12
C ASN A 79 3.31 19.54 -15.31
N LEU A 80 3.31 18.50 -14.49
CA LEU A 80 4.25 17.38 -14.59
C LEU A 80 3.54 16.06 -14.91
N ALA A 81 2.26 16.13 -15.31
CA ALA A 81 1.48 14.95 -15.65
C ALA A 81 2.16 14.15 -16.77
N GLY A 82 2.32 12.85 -16.55
CA GLY A 82 2.98 11.96 -17.50
C GLY A 82 4.51 11.99 -17.43
N MET A 83 5.10 12.91 -16.68
CA MET A 83 6.55 13.03 -16.53
C MET A 83 7.05 12.35 -15.26
N LEU A 84 6.26 12.36 -14.20
CA LEU A 84 6.59 11.70 -12.95
C LEU A 84 5.80 10.40 -12.88
N GLN A 85 6.51 9.28 -12.97
CA GLN A 85 5.92 7.96 -13.02
C GLN A 85 6.75 6.99 -12.19
N GLY A 86 6.15 5.85 -11.86
CA GLY A 86 6.82 4.79 -11.15
C GLY A 86 6.36 4.68 -9.69
N PRO A 87 6.65 3.56 -9.06
CA PRO A 87 6.28 3.32 -7.67
C PRO A 87 7.26 3.98 -6.71
N ASP A 88 6.73 4.43 -5.57
CA ASP A 88 7.50 4.89 -4.43
C ASP A 88 7.15 4.03 -3.23
N VAL A 89 8.15 3.75 -2.39
CA VAL A 89 7.93 3.03 -1.14
C VAL A 89 8.40 3.92 0.01
N TYR A 90 7.46 4.23 0.91
CA TYR A 90 7.73 5.11 2.04
C TYR A 90 7.87 4.30 3.33
N TYR A 91 8.69 4.78 4.24
CA TYR A 91 8.85 4.19 5.55
C TYR A 91 9.12 5.26 6.59
N TYR A 92 8.84 4.96 7.85
CA TYR A 92 9.16 5.88 8.94
C TYR A 92 10.68 5.93 9.14
N ARG A 93 11.26 7.10 9.00
CA ARG A 93 12.73 7.27 8.94
C ARG A 93 13.47 6.77 10.19
N ASP A 94 12.80 6.75 11.35
CA ASP A 94 13.41 6.30 12.60
C ASP A 94 13.26 4.78 12.82
N SER A 95 12.66 4.06 11.86
CA SER A 95 12.47 2.62 11.95
C SER A 95 13.40 1.88 11.00
N SER A 96 14.45 1.25 11.52
CA SER A 96 15.37 0.44 10.71
C SER A 96 14.67 -0.80 10.14
N ARG A 97 13.69 -1.36 10.87
CA ARG A 97 12.91 -2.51 10.38
C ARG A 97 12.03 -2.12 9.21
N SER A 98 11.37 -0.97 9.29
CA SER A 98 10.55 -0.46 8.20
C SER A 98 11.41 -0.12 6.99
N ARG A 99 12.58 0.43 7.20
CA ARG A 99 13.52 0.72 6.11
C ARG A 99 13.94 -0.55 5.38
N ALA A 100 14.30 -1.59 6.12
CA ALA A 100 14.70 -2.87 5.53
C ALA A 100 13.56 -3.48 4.70
N ALA A 101 12.34 -3.45 5.23
CA ALA A 101 11.16 -3.94 4.51
C ALA A 101 10.89 -3.12 3.25
N ALA A 102 10.99 -1.79 3.33
CA ALA A 102 10.78 -0.90 2.18
C ALA A 102 11.79 -1.18 1.08
N GLU A 103 13.05 -1.41 1.42
CA GLU A 103 14.09 -1.74 0.44
C GLU A 103 13.81 -3.06 -0.27
N ILE A 104 13.31 -4.07 0.44
CA ILE A 104 12.93 -5.35 -0.16
C ILE A 104 11.78 -5.14 -1.15
N PHE A 105 10.74 -4.39 -0.77
CA PHE A 105 9.63 -4.08 -1.66
C PHE A 105 10.10 -3.34 -2.91
N ALA A 106 10.89 -2.28 -2.73
CA ALA A 106 11.36 -1.47 -3.85
C ALA A 106 12.21 -2.30 -4.82
N ASN A 107 13.12 -3.10 -4.31
CA ASN A 107 14.01 -3.91 -5.14
C ASN A 107 13.27 -4.99 -5.92
N ASN A 108 12.26 -5.62 -5.32
CA ASN A 108 11.46 -6.64 -6.00
C ASN A 108 10.51 -6.02 -7.01
N HIS A 109 9.90 -4.88 -6.68
CA HIS A 109 8.99 -4.19 -7.57
C HIS A 109 9.70 -3.71 -8.84
N LYS A 110 10.95 -3.28 -8.70
CA LYS A 110 11.78 -2.83 -9.81
C LYS A 110 11.99 -3.89 -10.89
N LEU A 111 11.96 -5.18 -10.50
CA LEU A 111 12.16 -6.27 -11.43
C LEU A 111 11.03 -6.44 -12.43
N ILE A 112 9.81 -6.00 -12.07
CA ILE A 112 8.61 -6.20 -12.88
C ILE A 112 8.00 -4.89 -13.37
N TYR A 113 8.27 -3.78 -12.72
CA TYR A 113 7.73 -2.49 -13.12
C TYR A 113 8.68 -1.84 -14.14
N PRO A 114 8.19 -1.52 -15.36
CA PRO A 114 9.06 -1.09 -16.46
C PRO A 114 9.62 0.33 -16.32
N ILE A 115 9.02 1.17 -15.47
CA ILE A 115 9.44 2.56 -15.28
C ILE A 115 10.25 2.67 -13.99
N GLN A 116 11.45 3.17 -14.13
CA GLN A 116 12.39 3.30 -13.01
C GLN A 116 12.40 4.70 -12.42
#